data_738f4f547572cef83e3cdedc2f329f28
#
_entry.id   738f4f547572cef83e3cdedc2f329f28
#
_cell.length_a   1.000
_cell.length_b   1.000
_cell.length_c   1.000
_cell.angle_alpha   90.00
_cell.angle_beta   90.00
_cell.angle_gamma   90.00
#
_symmetry.space_group_name_H-M   'P 1'
#
loop_
_entity.id
_entity.type
_entity.pdbx_description
1 polymer ?
#
loop_
_entity_poly.entity_id
_entity_poly.type
_entity_poly.pdbx_seq_one_letter_code
_entity_poly.pdbx_strand_id
1 'polypeptide(L)'
;MGNVTVIGAQWGDEGKGKIVDWLASRADMVVRFQGGHNAGHTLVVDGKTYKLSLLPSGIVTGTSSLIGNGVVLDPWALKNEIERIREQGIEVTPDLLMVADNCPLILPIHRDLDGLREDASGAGKIGTTRRGIGPAYEDKVGRRAIRVCDLAKLDDLGPLLDRLCAHHDALRAGFGEPPVDRERLKSDLAEIADFVLPFARPVWRELDKARRNGKRVLFEGAQGVLLDVDHGTYPFVTSSNTVAGTVASGSGTGPAAAGFVLGITKAYTTRVGSGPFPTEQDNEVGQTLGERGHEFGTVTGRRRRCGWFDAILVKQAVAVGGVTGIALTKLDVLDTLETVKVCTGYTLDGQKLDYLPSHAADQARVEPVYEEIKGWCESTRGARSWADLPARAIKYVRRIEELIRCPVALVSTSPERDDTILVRDPFAG
;
A
#
# COMPACT_ATOMS: atom_id res chain seq x y z
N MET A 1 -13.98 1.66 -21.86
CA MET A 1 -13.91 0.77 -20.68
C MET A 1 -12.94 1.38 -19.69
N GLY A 2 -13.33 1.53 -18.44
CA GLY A 2 -12.55 2.26 -17.46
C GLY A 2 -11.47 1.39 -16.81
N ASN A 3 -10.28 1.96 -16.62
CA ASN A 3 -9.31 1.41 -15.70
C ASN A 3 -9.71 1.79 -14.27
N VAL A 4 -9.21 1.03 -13.29
CA VAL A 4 -9.40 1.31 -11.87
C VAL A 4 -8.05 1.38 -11.19
N THR A 5 -7.84 2.40 -10.37
CA THR A 5 -6.69 2.51 -9.49
C THR A 5 -7.15 2.39 -8.05
N VAL A 6 -6.57 1.47 -7.29
CA VAL A 6 -6.84 1.29 -5.85
C VAL A 6 -5.69 1.84 -5.04
N ILE A 7 -5.97 2.78 -4.14
CA ILE A 7 -5.02 3.33 -3.17
C ILE A 7 -5.58 3.28 -1.76
N GLY A 8 -4.72 3.18 -0.74
CA GLY A 8 -5.15 3.37 0.65
C GLY A 8 -5.33 4.86 0.95
N ALA A 9 -6.41 5.24 1.61
CA ALA A 9 -6.70 6.63 1.97
C ALA A 9 -6.30 6.97 3.42
N GLN A 10 -5.69 6.05 4.15
CA GLN A 10 -5.21 6.21 5.52
C GLN A 10 -3.72 5.78 5.61
N TRP A 11 -3.29 5.20 6.73
CA TRP A 11 -1.90 4.74 6.96
C TRP A 11 -1.64 3.28 6.54
N GLY A 12 -2.29 2.77 5.50
CA GLY A 12 -2.22 1.37 5.12
C GLY A 12 -3.13 0.48 5.97
N ASP A 13 -3.14 -0.81 5.67
CA ASP A 13 -3.95 -1.82 6.37
C ASP A 13 -5.47 -1.56 6.36
N GLU A 14 -5.97 -0.78 5.40
CA GLU A 14 -7.39 -0.42 5.26
C GLU A 14 -8.26 -1.61 4.79
N GLY A 15 -7.68 -2.79 4.58
CA GLY A 15 -8.40 -3.94 4.04
C GLY A 15 -8.42 -3.96 2.51
N LYS A 16 -7.43 -3.33 1.86
CA LYS A 16 -7.29 -3.30 0.39
C LYS A 16 -7.37 -4.69 -0.26
N GLY A 17 -6.78 -5.71 0.37
CA GLY A 17 -6.71 -7.05 -0.21
C GLY A 17 -8.06 -7.59 -0.65
N LYS A 18 -9.10 -7.54 0.20
CA LYS A 18 -10.45 -7.98 -0.15
C LYS A 18 -11.02 -7.25 -1.37
N ILE A 19 -10.88 -5.92 -1.39
CA ILE A 19 -11.44 -5.08 -2.47
C ILE A 19 -10.68 -5.29 -3.78
N VAL A 20 -9.35 -5.38 -3.70
CA VAL A 20 -8.50 -5.64 -4.87
C VAL A 20 -8.77 -7.03 -5.44
N ASP A 21 -8.93 -8.06 -4.61
CA ASP A 21 -9.30 -9.40 -5.04
C ASP A 21 -10.65 -9.41 -5.78
N TRP A 22 -11.66 -8.74 -5.21
CA TRP A 22 -12.96 -8.61 -5.85
C TRP A 22 -12.89 -7.88 -7.21
N LEU A 23 -12.04 -6.85 -7.32
CA LEU A 23 -11.82 -6.12 -8.57
C LEU A 23 -10.94 -6.91 -9.56
N ALA A 24 -9.94 -7.65 -9.08
CA ALA A 24 -9.01 -8.42 -9.91
C ALA A 24 -9.73 -9.47 -10.76
N SER A 25 -10.77 -10.13 -10.22
CA SER A 25 -11.59 -11.07 -10.97
C SER A 25 -12.42 -10.44 -12.10
N ARG A 26 -12.51 -9.12 -12.15
CA ARG A 26 -13.26 -8.33 -13.15
C ARG A 26 -12.34 -7.53 -14.08
N ALA A 27 -11.03 -7.57 -13.84
CA ALA A 27 -10.00 -6.94 -14.65
C ALA A 27 -9.40 -7.95 -15.65
N ASP A 28 -8.87 -7.44 -16.75
CA ASP A 28 -8.10 -8.24 -17.70
C ASP A 28 -6.61 -8.28 -17.32
N MET A 29 -6.17 -7.34 -16.46
CA MET A 29 -4.77 -7.18 -16.04
C MET A 29 -4.68 -6.48 -14.70
N VAL A 30 -3.74 -6.90 -13.84
CA VAL A 30 -3.46 -6.27 -12.54
C VAL A 30 -2.03 -5.77 -12.49
N VAL A 31 -1.80 -4.55 -12.04
CA VAL A 31 -0.49 -3.88 -12.07
C VAL A 31 -0.11 -3.33 -10.70
N ARG A 32 1.00 -3.78 -10.12
CA ARG A 32 1.68 -3.11 -9.00
C ARG A 32 2.58 -2.01 -9.55
N PHE A 33 2.39 -0.78 -9.13
CA PHE A 33 3.09 0.38 -9.73
C PHE A 33 4.06 1.09 -8.79
N GLN A 34 4.09 0.75 -7.49
CA GLN A 34 4.99 1.36 -6.50
C GLN A 34 5.18 0.46 -5.26
N GLY A 35 6.11 0.85 -4.37
CA GLY A 35 6.43 0.13 -3.15
C GLY A 35 7.41 -1.02 -3.40
N GLY A 36 7.32 -2.05 -2.62
CA GLY A 36 8.14 -3.25 -2.70
C GLY A 36 7.51 -4.37 -1.88
N HIS A 37 8.32 -5.32 -1.42
CA HIS A 37 7.84 -6.43 -0.58
C HIS A 37 7.56 -6.04 0.89
N ASN A 38 7.65 -4.74 1.23
CA ASN A 38 7.17 -4.19 2.50
C ASN A 38 5.63 -4.09 2.58
N ALA A 39 4.94 -4.15 1.45
CA ALA A 39 3.50 -4.34 1.43
C ALA A 39 3.18 -5.80 1.79
N GLY A 40 2.06 -6.01 2.46
CA GLY A 40 1.56 -7.35 2.74
C GLY A 40 0.04 -7.31 2.71
N HIS A 41 -0.57 -8.19 1.92
CA HIS A 41 -2.01 -8.35 1.94
C HIS A 41 -2.38 -9.83 1.89
N THR A 42 -3.49 -10.13 2.52
CA THR A 42 -4.02 -11.48 2.61
C THR A 42 -5.27 -11.56 1.76
N LEU A 43 -5.33 -12.56 0.90
CA LEU A 43 -6.49 -12.91 0.10
C LEU A 43 -7.05 -14.22 0.59
N VAL A 44 -8.37 -14.35 0.56
CA VAL A 44 -9.07 -15.63 0.82
C VAL A 44 -9.87 -15.97 -0.41
N VAL A 45 -9.45 -17.01 -1.12
CA VAL A 45 -10.10 -17.47 -2.36
C VAL A 45 -10.40 -18.95 -2.20
N ASP A 46 -11.67 -19.32 -2.37
CA ASP A 46 -12.17 -20.71 -2.23
C ASP A 46 -11.74 -21.37 -0.91
N GLY A 47 -11.80 -20.60 0.19
CA GLY A 47 -11.43 -21.06 1.53
C GLY A 47 -9.92 -21.18 1.78
N LYS A 48 -9.07 -20.92 0.79
CA LYS A 48 -7.60 -20.90 0.94
C LYS A 48 -7.09 -19.49 1.18
N THR A 49 -6.11 -19.36 2.06
CA THR A 49 -5.49 -18.08 2.40
C THR A 49 -4.16 -17.90 1.67
N TYR A 50 -4.05 -16.83 0.91
CA TYR A 50 -2.83 -16.43 0.21
C TYR A 50 -2.27 -15.14 0.80
N LYS A 51 -1.00 -15.15 1.16
CA LYS A 51 -0.30 -13.97 1.70
C LYS A 51 0.65 -13.46 0.62
N LEU A 52 0.35 -12.28 0.05
CA LEU A 52 1.14 -11.67 -1.01
C LEU A 52 1.89 -10.45 -0.48
N SER A 53 3.08 -10.20 -1.03
CA SER A 53 3.92 -9.04 -0.73
C SER A 53 4.35 -8.29 -1.98
N LEU A 54 4.94 -8.96 -2.95
CA LEU A 54 5.37 -8.41 -4.25
C LEU A 54 4.37 -8.75 -5.36
N LEU A 55 3.88 -9.98 -5.38
CA LEU A 55 2.98 -10.45 -6.42
C LEU A 55 1.68 -9.63 -6.43
N PRO A 56 1.22 -9.19 -7.62
CA PRO A 56 -0.10 -8.60 -7.74
C PRO A 56 -1.21 -9.60 -7.39
N SER A 57 -2.33 -9.12 -6.89
CA SER A 57 -3.47 -9.96 -6.48
C SER A 57 -4.02 -10.83 -7.62
N GLY A 58 -3.89 -10.40 -8.86
CA GLY A 58 -4.32 -11.14 -10.05
C GLY A 58 -3.69 -12.52 -10.21
N ILE A 59 -2.53 -12.77 -9.60
CA ILE A 59 -1.86 -14.10 -9.64
C ILE A 59 -2.79 -15.18 -9.09
N VAL A 60 -3.50 -14.89 -8.01
CA VAL A 60 -4.36 -15.89 -7.33
C VAL A 60 -5.60 -16.22 -8.16
N THR A 61 -6.07 -15.29 -8.97
CA THR A 61 -7.25 -15.47 -9.85
C THR A 61 -6.89 -15.89 -11.28
N GLY A 62 -5.60 -16.08 -11.59
CA GLY A 62 -5.14 -16.39 -12.95
C GLY A 62 -5.22 -15.19 -13.90
N THR A 63 -5.36 -13.97 -13.37
CA THR A 63 -5.39 -12.73 -14.17
C THR A 63 -3.97 -12.27 -14.48
N SER A 64 -3.69 -11.88 -15.72
CA SER A 64 -2.39 -11.35 -16.14
C SER A 64 -1.91 -10.25 -15.19
N SER A 65 -0.71 -10.38 -14.66
CA SER A 65 -0.20 -9.61 -13.54
C SER A 65 1.15 -8.98 -13.87
N LEU A 66 1.31 -7.69 -13.56
CA LEU A 66 2.50 -6.92 -13.90
C LEU A 66 3.09 -6.23 -12.67
N ILE A 67 4.41 -6.26 -12.57
CA ILE A 67 5.19 -5.44 -11.63
C ILE A 67 5.83 -4.30 -12.43
N GLY A 68 5.39 -3.07 -12.19
CA GLY A 68 5.85 -1.87 -12.88
C GLY A 68 7.20 -1.37 -12.37
N ASN A 69 7.83 -0.49 -13.12
CA ASN A 69 9.14 0.10 -12.84
C ASN A 69 9.18 1.04 -11.62
N GLY A 70 8.02 1.39 -11.08
CA GLY A 70 7.93 2.15 -9.83
C GLY A 70 8.17 1.30 -8.57
N VAL A 71 8.06 -0.01 -8.69
CA VAL A 71 8.40 -0.96 -7.60
C VAL A 71 9.91 -1.06 -7.45
N VAL A 72 10.39 -1.22 -6.21
CA VAL A 72 11.75 -1.70 -5.94
C VAL A 72 11.65 -3.19 -5.65
N LEU A 73 12.28 -4.00 -6.50
CA LEU A 73 12.11 -5.45 -6.55
C LEU A 73 13.23 -6.17 -5.79
N ASP A 74 12.89 -6.89 -4.74
CA ASP A 74 13.79 -7.86 -4.14
C ASP A 74 13.64 -9.19 -4.90
N PRO A 75 14.64 -9.62 -5.71
CA PRO A 75 14.51 -10.78 -6.56
C PRO A 75 14.47 -12.10 -5.77
N TRP A 76 15.13 -12.18 -4.63
CA TRP A 76 15.08 -13.34 -3.73
C TRP A 76 13.72 -13.45 -3.03
N ALA A 77 13.18 -12.31 -2.57
CA ALA A 77 11.83 -12.27 -2.02
C ALA A 77 10.78 -12.68 -3.07
N LEU A 78 10.94 -12.25 -4.33
CA LEU A 78 10.07 -12.66 -5.44
C LEU A 78 10.14 -14.18 -5.66
N LYS A 79 11.35 -14.74 -5.70
CA LYS A 79 11.56 -16.19 -5.85
C LYS A 79 10.83 -16.96 -4.75
N ASN A 80 11.09 -16.61 -3.51
CA ASN A 80 10.49 -17.28 -2.35
C ASN A 80 8.95 -17.14 -2.36
N GLU A 81 8.43 -16.00 -2.81
CA GLU A 81 6.98 -15.79 -2.88
C GLU A 81 6.35 -16.63 -3.98
N ILE A 82 6.97 -16.72 -5.16
CA ILE A 82 6.52 -17.57 -6.27
C ILE A 82 6.55 -19.05 -5.86
N GLU A 83 7.61 -19.52 -5.23
CA GLU A 83 7.73 -20.91 -4.77
C GLU A 83 6.61 -21.24 -3.78
N ARG A 84 6.36 -20.38 -2.79
CA ARG A 84 5.26 -20.55 -1.83
C ARG A 84 3.88 -20.60 -2.50
N ILE A 85 3.64 -19.79 -3.51
CA ILE A 85 2.37 -19.79 -4.25
C ILE A 85 2.22 -21.05 -5.11
N ARG A 86 3.32 -21.55 -5.69
CA ARG A 86 3.34 -22.83 -6.40
C ARG A 86 3.02 -24.02 -5.49
N GLU A 87 3.56 -24.03 -4.27
CA GLU A 87 3.21 -25.03 -3.25
C GLU A 87 1.71 -25.03 -2.90
N GLN A 88 1.05 -23.88 -3.04
CA GLN A 88 -0.40 -23.74 -2.85
C GLN A 88 -1.23 -24.13 -4.10
N GLY A 89 -0.56 -24.56 -5.17
CA GLY A 89 -1.18 -25.09 -6.39
C GLY A 89 -1.41 -24.06 -7.51
N ILE A 90 -0.78 -22.89 -7.43
CA ILE A 90 -0.86 -21.87 -8.50
C ILE A 90 0.47 -21.83 -9.25
N GLU A 91 0.44 -22.18 -10.54
CA GLU A 91 1.62 -22.09 -11.40
C GLU A 91 1.83 -20.64 -11.85
N VAL A 92 2.98 -20.06 -11.47
CA VAL A 92 3.36 -18.70 -11.86
C VAL A 92 4.31 -18.76 -13.05
N THR A 93 3.77 -18.51 -14.22
CA THR A 93 4.52 -18.53 -15.49
C THR A 93 4.86 -17.11 -15.97
N PRO A 94 5.82 -16.97 -16.92
CA PRO A 94 6.11 -15.69 -17.56
C PRO A 94 4.96 -15.07 -18.36
N ASP A 95 3.92 -15.84 -18.68
CA ASP A 95 2.70 -15.34 -19.33
C ASP A 95 1.71 -14.79 -18.30
N LEU A 96 1.74 -15.33 -17.07
CA LEU A 96 0.90 -14.86 -15.98
C LEU A 96 1.51 -13.69 -15.24
N LEU A 97 2.84 -13.70 -15.01
CA LEU A 97 3.57 -12.62 -14.34
C LEU A 97 4.59 -11.98 -15.28
N MET A 98 4.55 -10.66 -15.38
CA MET A 98 5.55 -9.84 -16.08
C MET A 98 6.17 -8.83 -15.13
N VAL A 99 7.48 -8.66 -15.20
CA VAL A 99 8.24 -7.70 -14.41
C VAL A 99 8.87 -6.67 -15.33
N ALA A 100 8.75 -5.38 -15.01
CA ALA A 100 9.36 -4.33 -15.80
C ALA A 100 10.88 -4.52 -15.86
N ASP A 101 11.42 -4.60 -17.06
CA ASP A 101 12.87 -4.76 -17.30
C ASP A 101 13.72 -3.62 -16.72
N ASN A 102 13.14 -2.43 -16.60
CA ASN A 102 13.76 -1.26 -15.97
C ASN A 102 13.42 -1.09 -14.48
N CYS A 103 12.85 -2.12 -13.83
CA CYS A 103 12.59 -2.13 -12.39
C CYS A 103 13.90 -2.17 -11.59
N PRO A 104 14.14 -1.27 -10.61
CA PRO A 104 15.33 -1.31 -9.76
C PRO A 104 15.25 -2.45 -8.76
N LEU A 105 16.43 -3.06 -8.48
CA LEU A 105 16.55 -4.18 -7.57
C LEU A 105 16.85 -3.72 -6.13
N ILE A 106 16.25 -4.42 -5.17
CA ILE A 106 16.71 -4.41 -3.78
C ILE A 106 17.79 -5.50 -3.65
N LEU A 107 18.95 -5.09 -3.17
CA LEU A 107 20.11 -5.94 -2.97
C LEU A 107 20.36 -6.17 -1.47
N PRO A 108 21.14 -7.18 -1.07
CA PRO A 108 21.49 -7.41 0.33
C PRO A 108 22.03 -6.15 1.04
N ILE A 109 22.88 -5.37 0.36
CA ILE A 109 23.44 -4.12 0.88
C ILE A 109 22.40 -3.06 1.25
N HIS A 110 21.23 -3.04 0.58
CA HIS A 110 20.14 -2.14 0.93
C HIS A 110 19.47 -2.55 2.24
N ARG A 111 19.29 -3.85 2.47
CA ARG A 111 18.74 -4.38 3.73
C ARG A 111 19.68 -4.14 4.91
N ASP A 112 20.98 -4.35 4.69
CA ASP A 112 22.02 -4.07 5.69
C ASP A 112 21.99 -2.59 6.08
N LEU A 113 22.00 -1.68 5.09
CA LEU A 113 21.99 -0.24 5.33
C LEU A 113 20.71 0.24 6.04
N ASP A 114 19.54 -0.31 5.67
CA ASP A 114 18.26 -0.02 6.33
C ASP A 114 18.32 -0.43 7.82
N GLY A 115 18.89 -1.61 8.12
CA GLY A 115 19.13 -2.08 9.48
C GLY A 115 20.08 -1.18 10.26
N LEU A 116 21.24 -0.87 9.71
CA LEU A 116 22.27 -0.02 10.35
C LEU A 116 21.73 1.37 10.70
N ARG A 117 21.00 2.00 9.79
CA ARG A 117 20.37 3.32 10.02
C ARG A 117 19.33 3.26 11.12
N GLU A 118 18.45 2.26 11.09
CA GLU A 118 17.40 2.11 12.10
C GLU A 118 18.00 1.85 13.50
N ASP A 119 19.07 1.04 13.58
CA ASP A 119 19.75 0.77 14.86
C ASP A 119 20.49 1.99 15.39
N ALA A 120 21.13 2.77 14.54
CA ALA A 120 21.84 3.99 14.90
C ALA A 120 20.90 5.16 15.30
N SER A 121 19.62 5.14 14.89
CA SER A 121 18.69 6.26 15.08
C SER A 121 18.19 6.45 16.52
N GLY A 122 18.46 5.54 17.45
CA GLY A 122 18.07 5.66 18.86
C GLY A 122 16.59 5.99 19.05
N ALA A 123 16.28 7.15 19.66
CA ALA A 123 14.91 7.65 19.84
C ALA A 123 14.24 8.15 18.54
N GLY A 124 15.02 8.40 17.49
CA GLY A 124 14.56 8.86 16.18
C GLY A 124 14.15 7.74 15.21
N LYS A 125 13.96 6.52 15.71
CA LYS A 125 13.54 5.37 14.89
C LYS A 125 12.24 5.64 14.15
N ILE A 126 12.24 5.38 12.84
CA ILE A 126 11.05 5.49 11.99
C ILE A 126 10.17 4.24 12.17
N GLY A 127 10.76 3.11 12.54
CA GLY A 127 10.09 1.81 12.61
C GLY A 127 10.04 1.12 11.25
N THR A 128 11.15 1.17 10.49
CA THR A 128 11.26 0.55 9.16
C THR A 128 11.05 -0.96 9.22
N THR A 129 10.70 -1.55 8.09
CA THR A 129 10.58 -3.01 7.96
C THR A 129 11.93 -3.70 7.79
N ARG A 130 13.03 -2.96 7.71
CA ARG A 130 14.42 -3.43 7.46
C ARG A 130 14.53 -4.27 6.18
N ARG A 131 13.72 -3.95 5.18
CA ARG A 131 13.68 -4.66 3.89
C ARG A 131 14.45 -3.94 2.78
N GLY A 132 15.15 -2.85 3.11
CA GLY A 132 15.97 -2.11 2.16
C GLY A 132 15.19 -1.25 1.18
N ILE A 133 13.92 -0.97 1.44
CA ILE A 133 13.04 -0.20 0.54
C ILE A 133 13.59 1.22 0.34
N GLY A 134 13.84 1.94 1.44
CA GLY A 134 14.38 3.31 1.41
C GLY A 134 15.70 3.41 0.65
N PRO A 135 16.74 2.66 1.05
CA PRO A 135 18.03 2.66 0.36
C PRO A 135 17.94 2.32 -1.13
N ALA A 136 17.05 1.39 -1.55
CA ALA A 136 16.86 1.07 -2.95
C ALA A 136 16.21 2.23 -3.74
N TYR A 137 15.25 2.96 -3.16
CA TYR A 137 14.71 4.19 -3.77
C TYR A 137 15.75 5.31 -3.83
N GLU A 138 16.60 5.48 -2.80
CA GLU A 138 17.72 6.42 -2.83
C GLU A 138 18.68 6.10 -3.99
N ASP A 139 19.00 4.83 -4.20
CA ASP A 139 19.88 4.42 -5.29
C ASP A 139 19.23 4.59 -6.67
N LYS A 140 17.92 4.36 -6.78
CA LYS A 140 17.15 4.65 -7.99
C LYS A 140 17.28 6.12 -8.39
N VAL A 141 16.96 7.06 -7.49
CA VAL A 141 17.03 8.50 -7.79
C VAL A 141 18.47 9.01 -7.85
N GLY A 142 19.40 8.37 -7.12
CA GLY A 142 20.84 8.57 -7.20
C GLY A 142 21.49 8.02 -8.50
N ARG A 143 20.72 7.35 -9.35
CA ARG A 143 21.13 6.82 -10.65
C ARG A 143 22.28 5.81 -10.56
N ARG A 144 22.30 4.98 -9.51
CA ARG A 144 23.28 3.92 -9.25
C ARG A 144 22.65 2.55 -9.00
N ALA A 145 21.31 2.45 -9.06
CA ALA A 145 20.62 1.18 -8.91
C ALA A 145 20.97 0.20 -10.02
N ILE A 146 21.10 -1.08 -9.66
CA ILE A 146 21.05 -2.20 -10.58
C ILE A 146 19.57 -2.49 -10.90
N ARG A 147 19.25 -2.70 -12.17
CA ARG A 147 17.90 -2.96 -12.65
C ARG A 147 17.77 -4.38 -13.21
N VAL A 148 16.55 -4.86 -13.39
CA VAL A 148 16.29 -6.20 -13.94
C VAL A 148 16.99 -6.41 -15.30
N CYS A 149 16.97 -5.42 -16.20
CA CYS A 149 17.63 -5.52 -17.50
C CYS A 149 19.16 -5.67 -17.42
N ASP A 150 19.77 -5.17 -16.34
CA ASP A 150 21.23 -5.25 -16.17
C ASP A 150 21.68 -6.71 -15.89
N LEU A 151 20.78 -7.55 -15.35
CA LEU A 151 21.03 -8.97 -15.14
C LEU A 151 21.23 -9.77 -16.45
N ALA A 152 20.71 -9.26 -17.57
CA ALA A 152 20.89 -9.90 -18.88
C ALA A 152 22.31 -9.76 -19.44
N LYS A 153 23.16 -8.92 -18.83
CA LYS A 153 24.52 -8.60 -19.26
C LYS A 153 25.46 -8.57 -18.08
N LEU A 154 25.67 -9.73 -17.47
CA LEU A 154 26.47 -9.89 -16.25
C LEU A 154 27.93 -9.40 -16.43
N ASP A 155 28.47 -9.50 -17.64
CA ASP A 155 29.84 -9.02 -17.96
C ASP A 155 29.96 -7.48 -17.90
N ASP A 156 28.85 -6.76 -18.12
CA ASP A 156 28.79 -5.30 -18.09
C ASP A 156 28.50 -4.75 -16.67
N LEU A 157 28.29 -5.61 -15.67
CA LEU A 157 27.95 -5.18 -14.30
C LEU A 157 29.10 -4.47 -13.57
N GLY A 158 30.37 -4.70 -13.94
CA GLY A 158 31.54 -4.17 -13.23
C GLY A 158 31.43 -2.67 -12.93
N PRO A 159 31.32 -1.79 -13.93
CA PRO A 159 31.23 -0.34 -13.71
C PRO A 159 29.98 0.10 -12.91
N LEU A 160 28.87 -0.65 -13.01
CA LEU A 160 27.65 -0.37 -12.24
C LEU A 160 27.86 -0.70 -10.77
N LEU A 161 28.44 -1.87 -10.48
CA LEU A 161 28.80 -2.30 -9.13
C LEU A 161 29.83 -1.36 -8.50
N ASP A 162 30.82 -0.91 -9.25
CA ASP A 162 31.85 0.04 -8.77
C ASP A 162 31.19 1.33 -8.27
N ARG A 163 30.29 1.90 -9.05
CA ARG A 163 29.58 3.12 -8.67
C ARG A 163 28.64 2.91 -7.47
N LEU A 164 27.94 1.78 -7.43
CA LEU A 164 27.04 1.41 -6.33
C LEU A 164 27.87 1.20 -5.05
N CYS A 165 28.88 0.33 -5.09
CA CYS A 165 29.68 -0.02 -3.94
C CYS A 165 30.48 1.17 -3.39
N ALA A 166 31.04 2.03 -4.25
CA ALA A 166 31.74 3.24 -3.77
C ALA A 166 30.86 4.13 -2.86
N HIS A 167 29.57 4.25 -3.18
CA HIS A 167 28.63 4.97 -2.34
C HIS A 167 28.33 4.23 -1.03
N HIS A 168 28.04 2.94 -1.12
CA HIS A 168 27.72 2.14 0.06
C HIS A 168 28.92 1.95 0.99
N ASP A 169 30.16 1.79 0.45
CA ASP A 169 31.37 1.68 1.23
C ASP A 169 31.62 2.93 2.09
N ALA A 170 31.39 4.13 1.51
CA ALA A 170 31.49 5.38 2.26
C ALA A 170 30.48 5.46 3.43
N LEU A 171 29.25 4.99 3.21
CA LEU A 171 28.24 4.95 4.27
C LEU A 171 28.57 3.89 5.32
N ARG A 172 28.96 2.68 4.91
CA ARG A 172 29.34 1.58 5.80
C ARG A 172 30.52 1.95 6.70
N ALA A 173 31.53 2.62 6.13
CA ALA A 173 32.66 3.13 6.93
C ALA A 173 32.20 4.07 8.05
N GLY A 174 31.19 4.90 7.82
CA GLY A 174 30.59 5.78 8.83
C GLY A 174 29.90 5.01 9.98
N PHE A 175 29.47 3.77 9.74
CA PHE A 175 28.92 2.87 10.77
C PHE A 175 29.97 1.89 11.34
N GLY A 176 31.23 1.96 10.92
CA GLY A 176 32.28 1.03 11.36
C GLY A 176 32.20 -0.36 10.70
N GLU A 177 31.47 -0.49 9.61
CA GLU A 177 31.25 -1.72 8.87
C GLU A 177 32.29 -1.90 7.76
N PRO A 178 32.69 -3.13 7.42
CA PRO A 178 33.61 -3.41 6.32
C PRO A 178 33.00 -3.01 4.98
N PRO A 179 33.83 -2.78 3.92
CA PRO A 179 33.36 -2.56 2.56
C PRO A 179 32.47 -3.69 2.05
N VAL A 180 31.68 -3.41 1.02
CA VAL A 180 30.83 -4.39 0.34
C VAL A 180 31.70 -5.47 -0.33
N ASP A 181 31.38 -6.73 -0.11
CA ASP A 181 31.96 -7.85 -0.84
C ASP A 181 31.37 -7.88 -2.26
N ARG A 182 32.11 -7.28 -3.19
CA ARG A 182 31.71 -7.10 -4.60
C ARG A 182 31.62 -8.42 -5.36
N GLU A 183 32.53 -9.32 -5.10
CA GLU A 183 32.58 -10.62 -5.79
C GLU A 183 31.37 -11.47 -5.36
N ARG A 184 31.07 -11.47 -4.08
CA ARG A 184 29.88 -12.13 -3.57
C ARG A 184 28.60 -11.51 -4.15
N LEU A 185 28.48 -10.18 -4.16
CA LEU A 185 27.31 -9.49 -4.72
C LEU A 185 27.13 -9.83 -6.21
N LYS A 186 28.22 -9.88 -6.98
CA LYS A 186 28.21 -10.26 -8.40
C LYS A 186 27.76 -11.71 -8.57
N SER A 187 28.25 -12.61 -7.73
CA SER A 187 27.85 -14.03 -7.72
C SER A 187 26.38 -14.20 -7.39
N ASP A 188 25.89 -13.53 -6.35
CA ASP A 188 24.47 -13.57 -5.93
C ASP A 188 23.56 -13.05 -7.06
N LEU A 189 23.96 -11.99 -7.78
CA LEU A 189 23.23 -11.47 -8.93
C LEU A 189 23.21 -12.45 -10.11
N ALA A 190 24.32 -13.12 -10.37
CA ALA A 190 24.41 -14.13 -11.43
C ALA A 190 23.51 -15.33 -11.14
N GLU A 191 23.47 -15.80 -9.89
CA GLU A 191 22.62 -16.91 -9.47
C GLU A 191 21.12 -16.60 -9.62
N ILE A 192 20.69 -15.38 -9.25
CA ILE A 192 19.28 -15.00 -9.31
C ILE A 192 18.80 -14.59 -10.71
N ALA A 193 19.72 -14.26 -11.62
CA ALA A 193 19.41 -13.77 -12.96
C ALA A 193 18.55 -14.77 -13.76
N ASP A 194 18.92 -16.05 -13.77
CA ASP A 194 18.22 -17.09 -14.51
C ASP A 194 16.76 -17.27 -14.03
N PHE A 195 16.51 -16.97 -12.76
CA PHE A 195 15.16 -17.02 -12.21
C PHE A 195 14.32 -15.78 -12.62
N VAL A 196 14.89 -14.60 -12.60
CA VAL A 196 14.14 -13.34 -12.79
C VAL A 196 13.94 -13.00 -14.26
N LEU A 197 14.97 -13.22 -15.10
CA LEU A 197 14.97 -12.81 -16.51
C LEU A 197 13.82 -13.37 -17.35
N PRO A 198 13.32 -14.60 -17.15
CA PRO A 198 12.17 -15.10 -17.88
C PRO A 198 10.91 -14.24 -17.71
N PHE A 199 10.75 -13.54 -16.58
CA PHE A 199 9.63 -12.64 -16.30
C PHE A 199 9.84 -11.22 -16.84
N ALA A 200 11.09 -10.84 -17.19
CA ALA A 200 11.42 -9.48 -17.62
C ALA A 200 10.74 -9.10 -18.94
N ARG A 201 10.03 -7.96 -18.94
CA ARG A 201 9.32 -7.42 -20.12
C ARG A 201 9.38 -5.89 -20.09
N PRO A 202 9.32 -5.22 -21.24
CA PRO A 202 9.04 -3.79 -21.33
C PRO A 202 7.57 -3.53 -21.01
N VAL A 203 7.22 -3.48 -19.71
CA VAL A 203 5.83 -3.42 -19.18
C VAL A 203 5.02 -2.28 -19.80
N TRP A 204 5.65 -1.13 -20.10
CA TRP A 204 4.97 -0.03 -20.77
C TRP A 204 4.39 -0.43 -22.15
N ARG A 205 5.06 -1.32 -22.90
CA ARG A 205 4.57 -1.83 -24.19
C ARG A 205 3.36 -2.75 -24.02
N GLU A 206 3.40 -3.61 -23.01
CA GLU A 206 2.28 -4.52 -22.69
C GLU A 206 1.05 -3.72 -22.26
N LEU A 207 1.23 -2.65 -21.48
CA LEU A 207 0.14 -1.75 -21.09
C LEU A 207 -0.40 -0.92 -22.26
N ASP A 208 0.45 -0.44 -23.17
CA ASP A 208 -0.03 0.24 -24.38
C ASP A 208 -0.81 -0.72 -25.30
N LYS A 209 -0.36 -1.96 -25.43
CA LYS A 209 -1.08 -3.02 -26.16
C LYS A 209 -2.44 -3.32 -25.50
N ALA A 210 -2.48 -3.45 -24.16
CA ALA A 210 -3.71 -3.65 -23.42
C ALA A 210 -4.70 -2.48 -23.66
N ARG A 211 -4.23 -1.23 -23.58
CA ARG A 211 -5.02 -0.03 -23.86
C ARG A 211 -5.60 -0.03 -25.27
N ARG A 212 -4.78 -0.32 -26.29
CA ARG A 212 -5.25 -0.38 -27.71
C ARG A 212 -6.30 -1.45 -27.92
N ASN A 213 -6.23 -2.55 -27.16
CA ASN A 213 -7.19 -3.65 -27.23
C ASN A 213 -8.40 -3.45 -26.29
N GLY A 214 -8.57 -2.27 -25.68
CA GLY A 214 -9.70 -1.96 -24.83
C GLY A 214 -9.77 -2.80 -23.53
N LYS A 215 -8.63 -3.31 -23.05
CA LYS A 215 -8.55 -4.11 -21.84
C LYS A 215 -8.76 -3.26 -20.58
N ARG A 216 -9.38 -3.85 -19.56
CA ARG A 216 -9.56 -3.25 -18.23
C ARG A 216 -8.34 -3.53 -17.37
N VAL A 217 -7.68 -2.48 -16.92
CA VAL A 217 -6.49 -2.59 -16.08
C VAL A 217 -6.84 -2.14 -14.66
N LEU A 218 -6.50 -2.98 -13.68
CA LEU A 218 -6.53 -2.67 -12.27
C LEU A 218 -5.12 -2.30 -11.80
N PHE A 219 -4.93 -1.06 -11.39
CA PHE A 219 -3.68 -0.61 -10.75
C PHE A 219 -3.80 -0.76 -9.24
N GLU A 220 -2.97 -1.63 -8.67
CA GLU A 220 -2.95 -1.97 -7.27
C GLU A 220 -1.85 -1.21 -6.54
N GLY A 221 -2.24 -0.23 -5.72
CA GLY A 221 -1.33 0.51 -4.86
C GLY A 221 -0.99 -0.23 -3.58
N ALA A 222 0.18 0.07 -3.04
CA ALA A 222 0.64 -0.41 -1.74
C ALA A 222 0.61 0.74 -0.71
N GLN A 223 0.62 0.41 0.57
CA GLN A 223 0.55 1.35 1.70
C GLN A 223 -0.72 2.24 1.65
N GLY A 224 -0.61 3.51 2.00
CA GLY A 224 -1.71 4.48 1.96
C GLY A 224 -1.19 5.90 1.87
N VAL A 225 -2.06 6.85 1.50
CA VAL A 225 -1.68 8.26 1.24
C VAL A 225 -1.03 8.93 2.44
N LEU A 226 -1.41 8.57 3.66
CA LEU A 226 -0.80 9.15 4.87
C LEU A 226 0.61 8.60 5.15
N LEU A 227 1.07 7.62 4.37
CA LEU A 227 2.44 7.12 4.32
C LEU A 227 3.20 7.58 3.07
N ASP A 228 2.62 8.41 2.22
CA ASP A 228 3.27 8.97 1.03
C ASP A 228 4.48 9.81 1.42
N VAL A 229 5.59 9.69 0.68
CA VAL A 229 6.85 10.38 1.00
C VAL A 229 6.72 11.90 0.98
N ASP A 230 5.83 12.45 0.14
CA ASP A 230 5.62 13.89 0.00
C ASP A 230 4.41 14.39 0.78
N HIS A 231 3.32 13.63 0.81
CA HIS A 231 2.01 14.05 1.33
C HIS A 231 1.62 13.39 2.66
N GLY A 232 2.41 12.44 3.14
CA GLY A 232 2.17 11.73 4.39
C GLY A 232 2.68 12.46 5.63
N THR A 233 2.62 11.76 6.76
CA THR A 233 3.06 12.27 8.07
C THR A 233 4.58 12.13 8.23
N TYR A 234 5.34 12.86 7.41
CA TYR A 234 6.81 12.86 7.40
C TYR A 234 7.39 13.18 8.79
N PRO A 235 8.46 12.48 9.27
CA PRO A 235 9.26 11.48 8.55
C PRO A 235 8.72 10.04 8.65
N PHE A 236 7.59 9.80 9.31
CA PHE A 236 6.99 8.48 9.54
C PHE A 236 6.18 8.03 8.32
N VAL A 237 6.85 7.83 7.20
CA VAL A 237 6.31 7.53 5.87
C VAL A 237 7.08 6.41 5.20
N THR A 238 6.55 5.87 4.09
CA THR A 238 7.31 5.02 3.18
C THR A 238 8.17 5.86 2.24
N SER A 239 9.11 5.25 1.54
CA SER A 239 10.03 5.97 0.63
C SER A 239 9.50 6.09 -0.81
N SER A 240 8.21 5.83 -1.02
CA SER A 240 7.57 5.96 -2.34
C SER A 240 6.36 6.89 -2.29
N ASN A 241 5.98 7.44 -3.45
CA ASN A 241 4.69 8.06 -3.61
C ASN A 241 3.60 6.99 -3.72
N THR A 242 2.55 7.14 -2.94
CA THR A 242 1.43 6.18 -2.82
C THR A 242 0.14 6.66 -3.47
N VAL A 243 0.14 7.89 -3.99
CA VAL A 243 -1.00 8.53 -4.66
C VAL A 243 -1.21 7.97 -6.08
N ALA A 244 -2.43 8.06 -6.61
CA ALA A 244 -2.75 7.51 -7.93
C ALA A 244 -1.98 8.19 -9.08
N GLY A 245 -1.51 9.43 -8.90
CA GLY A 245 -0.65 10.10 -9.88
C GLY A 245 0.62 9.33 -10.24
N THR A 246 1.10 8.47 -9.33
CA THR A 246 2.30 7.64 -9.52
C THR A 246 2.06 6.45 -10.47
N VAL A 247 0.82 6.11 -10.79
CA VAL A 247 0.49 5.08 -11.80
C VAL A 247 1.22 5.36 -13.11
N ALA A 248 1.20 6.59 -13.57
CA ALA A 248 1.80 6.96 -14.84
C ALA A 248 3.33 6.70 -14.86
N SER A 249 4.06 7.24 -13.91
CA SER A 249 5.51 7.08 -13.81
C SER A 249 5.94 5.68 -13.37
N GLY A 250 5.15 5.04 -12.51
CA GLY A 250 5.47 3.74 -11.91
C GLY A 250 5.14 2.54 -12.80
N SER A 251 4.34 2.71 -13.85
CA SER A 251 4.01 1.65 -14.80
C SER A 251 4.36 1.98 -16.26
N GLY A 252 4.78 3.24 -16.54
CA GLY A 252 5.11 3.69 -17.90
C GLY A 252 3.89 3.94 -18.76
N THR A 253 2.78 4.40 -18.17
CA THR A 253 1.55 4.77 -18.88
C THR A 253 1.35 6.29 -18.90
N GLY A 254 0.36 6.78 -19.63
CA GLY A 254 -0.06 8.18 -19.55
C GLY A 254 -0.90 8.46 -18.29
N PRO A 255 -0.99 9.74 -17.84
CA PRO A 255 -1.72 10.10 -16.61
C PRO A 255 -3.20 9.67 -16.61
N ALA A 256 -3.85 9.72 -17.77
CA ALA A 256 -5.25 9.31 -17.92
C ALA A 256 -5.49 7.81 -17.68
N ALA A 257 -4.42 6.99 -17.66
CA ALA A 257 -4.53 5.55 -17.42
C ALA A 257 -5.00 5.20 -16.01
N ALA A 258 -4.86 6.11 -15.04
CA ALA A 258 -5.33 5.88 -13.67
C ALA A 258 -6.84 5.57 -13.59
N GLY A 259 -7.65 6.12 -14.51
CA GLY A 259 -9.08 5.82 -14.60
C GLY A 259 -9.85 6.23 -13.34
N PHE A 260 -10.78 5.36 -12.90
CA PHE A 260 -11.50 5.55 -11.63
C PHE A 260 -10.56 5.31 -10.45
N VAL A 261 -10.35 6.29 -9.61
CA VAL A 261 -9.50 6.16 -8.43
C VAL A 261 -10.35 5.80 -7.21
N LEU A 262 -10.20 4.57 -6.74
CA LEU A 262 -10.89 4.04 -5.56
C LEU A 262 -9.98 4.16 -4.34
N GLY A 263 -10.33 5.04 -3.42
CA GLY A 263 -9.67 5.17 -2.12
C GLY A 263 -10.26 4.18 -1.11
N ILE A 264 -9.40 3.36 -0.50
CA ILE A 264 -9.86 2.43 0.55
C ILE A 264 -9.67 3.10 1.89
N THR A 265 -10.72 3.13 2.71
CA THR A 265 -10.67 3.62 4.10
C THR A 265 -11.48 2.73 5.03
N LYS A 266 -11.01 2.54 6.25
CA LYS A 266 -11.82 1.93 7.31
C LYS A 266 -12.86 2.91 7.82
N ALA A 267 -13.93 2.39 8.40
CA ALA A 267 -14.92 3.19 9.14
C ALA A 267 -14.36 3.80 10.45
N TYR A 268 -13.12 3.52 10.77
CA TYR A 268 -12.31 4.08 11.86
C TYR A 268 -10.86 4.21 11.35
N THR A 269 -9.91 4.54 12.20
CA THR A 269 -8.52 4.72 11.77
C THR A 269 -7.59 3.77 12.51
N THR A 270 -6.57 3.26 11.81
CA THR A 270 -5.49 2.49 12.45
C THR A 270 -4.13 2.95 11.95
N ARG A 271 -3.12 2.80 12.80
CA ARG A 271 -1.73 3.07 12.44
C ARG A 271 -0.81 2.00 13.01
N VAL A 272 0.20 1.61 12.22
CA VAL A 272 1.32 0.77 12.66
C VAL A 272 2.53 1.64 12.91
N GLY A 273 3.28 1.38 13.99
CA GLY A 273 4.52 2.08 14.28
C GLY A 273 4.35 3.46 14.90
N SER A 274 5.42 4.22 14.84
CA SER A 274 5.53 5.55 15.45
C SER A 274 4.89 6.65 14.59
N GLY A 275 4.89 7.86 15.10
CA GLY A 275 4.40 9.04 14.42
C GLY A 275 3.04 9.52 14.91
N PRO A 276 2.59 10.70 14.42
CA PRO A 276 1.39 11.36 14.89
C PRO A 276 0.13 10.56 14.55
N PHE A 277 -0.82 10.54 15.48
CA PHE A 277 -2.13 9.95 15.29
C PHE A 277 -3.18 10.76 16.06
N PRO A 278 -3.66 11.87 15.51
CA PRO A 278 -4.50 12.81 16.24
C PRO A 278 -5.75 12.20 16.88
N THR A 279 -6.36 11.22 16.21
CA THR A 279 -7.61 10.59 16.66
C THR A 279 -7.41 9.30 17.45
N GLU A 280 -6.17 8.97 17.84
CA GLU A 280 -5.85 7.76 18.61
C GLU A 280 -6.67 7.65 19.88
N GLN A 281 -7.09 6.43 20.20
CA GLN A 281 -7.82 6.10 21.41
C GLN A 281 -7.02 5.06 22.22
N ASP A 282 -6.27 5.55 23.21
CA ASP A 282 -5.55 4.69 24.16
C ASP A 282 -6.43 4.43 25.40
N ASN A 283 -7.61 3.84 25.15
CA ASN A 283 -8.65 3.58 26.14
C ASN A 283 -9.51 2.36 25.73
N GLU A 284 -10.61 2.11 26.42
CA GLU A 284 -11.53 0.99 26.16
C GLU A 284 -12.10 1.01 24.72
N VAL A 285 -12.31 2.20 24.13
CA VAL A 285 -12.77 2.31 22.75
C VAL A 285 -11.68 1.79 21.81
N GLY A 286 -10.43 2.22 21.95
CA GLY A 286 -9.33 1.74 21.15
C GLY A 286 -9.09 0.24 21.31
N GLN A 287 -9.31 -0.30 22.54
CA GLN A 287 -9.27 -1.73 22.78
C GLN A 287 -10.39 -2.46 22.01
N THR A 288 -11.62 -1.99 22.10
CA THR A 288 -12.78 -2.55 21.38
C THR A 288 -12.58 -2.56 19.87
N LEU A 289 -12.10 -1.43 19.30
CA LEU A 289 -11.78 -1.34 17.87
C LEU A 289 -10.69 -2.35 17.47
N GLY A 290 -9.65 -2.50 18.30
CA GLY A 290 -8.55 -3.43 18.08
C GLY A 290 -8.98 -4.90 18.09
N GLU A 291 -9.77 -5.29 19.07
CA GLU A 291 -10.25 -6.67 19.25
C GLU A 291 -11.27 -7.05 18.19
N ARG A 292 -12.32 -6.25 18.01
CA ARG A 292 -13.38 -6.51 17.02
C ARG A 292 -12.86 -6.41 15.58
N GLY A 293 -11.93 -5.46 15.35
CA GLY A 293 -11.29 -5.27 14.06
C GLY A 293 -10.18 -6.28 13.75
N HIS A 294 -9.80 -7.13 14.70
CA HIS A 294 -8.61 -8.00 14.60
C HIS A 294 -7.38 -7.21 14.14
N GLU A 295 -7.13 -6.06 14.78
CA GLU A 295 -6.10 -5.12 14.38
C GLU A 295 -4.72 -5.54 14.90
N PHE A 296 -4.19 -6.60 14.29
CA PHE A 296 -2.86 -7.15 14.54
C PHE A 296 -2.05 -7.21 13.24
N GLY A 297 -0.75 -6.93 13.33
CA GLY A 297 0.14 -7.00 12.17
C GLY A 297 0.23 -8.42 11.61
N THR A 298 -0.02 -8.59 10.32
CA THR A 298 -0.05 -9.92 9.65
C THR A 298 1.27 -10.68 9.74
N VAL A 299 2.40 -9.94 9.84
CA VAL A 299 3.75 -10.52 9.88
C VAL A 299 4.30 -10.56 11.30
N THR A 300 4.08 -9.50 12.07
CA THR A 300 4.70 -9.34 13.40
C THR A 300 3.78 -9.69 14.56
N GLY A 301 2.48 -9.87 14.32
CA GLY A 301 1.47 -10.04 15.36
C GLY A 301 1.29 -8.81 16.27
N ARG A 302 2.01 -7.71 16.02
CA ARG A 302 1.95 -6.49 16.83
C ARG A 302 0.58 -5.84 16.70
N ARG A 303 -0.01 -5.42 17.84
CA ARG A 303 -1.26 -4.67 17.89
C ARG A 303 -1.10 -3.34 17.16
N ARG A 304 -2.07 -2.99 16.32
CA ARG A 304 -2.18 -1.68 15.70
C ARG A 304 -2.78 -0.69 16.67
N ARG A 305 -2.32 0.54 16.63
CA ARG A 305 -2.94 1.69 17.26
C ARG A 305 -4.30 1.94 16.58
N CYS A 306 -5.35 2.20 17.35
CA CYS A 306 -6.71 2.40 16.85
C CYS A 306 -7.24 3.77 17.26
N GLY A 307 -8.05 4.39 16.43
CA GLY A 307 -8.65 5.69 16.71
C GLY A 307 -9.92 5.93 15.90
N TRP A 308 -10.60 7.04 16.20
CA TRP A 308 -11.79 7.44 15.48
C TRP A 308 -11.49 7.79 14.01
N PHE A 309 -12.53 7.75 13.19
CA PHE A 309 -12.42 8.17 11.79
C PHE A 309 -11.99 9.64 11.70
N ASP A 310 -10.95 9.90 10.92
CA ASP A 310 -10.42 11.24 10.71
C ASP A 310 -10.82 11.76 9.32
N ALA A 311 -11.87 12.56 9.28
CA ALA A 311 -12.39 13.08 8.03
C ALA A 311 -11.46 14.11 7.40
N ILE A 312 -10.62 14.82 8.19
CA ILE A 312 -9.66 15.79 7.68
C ILE A 312 -8.56 15.08 6.89
N LEU A 313 -7.97 14.03 7.45
CA LEU A 313 -6.92 13.26 6.77
C LEU A 313 -7.44 12.52 5.55
N VAL A 314 -8.64 11.93 5.63
CA VAL A 314 -9.24 11.25 4.46
C VAL A 314 -9.62 12.26 3.37
N LYS A 315 -10.13 13.44 3.72
CA LYS A 315 -10.38 14.53 2.76
C LYS A 315 -9.10 14.99 2.06
N GLN A 316 -7.98 15.11 2.80
CA GLN A 316 -6.66 15.37 2.22
C GLN A 316 -6.28 14.24 1.25
N ALA A 317 -6.41 12.97 1.67
CA ALA A 317 -6.10 11.82 0.82
C ALA A 317 -6.96 11.78 -0.46
N VAL A 318 -8.24 12.16 -0.36
CA VAL A 318 -9.13 12.31 -1.54
C VAL A 318 -8.57 13.35 -2.50
N ALA A 319 -8.18 14.52 -2.00
CA ALA A 319 -7.71 15.63 -2.83
C ALA A 319 -6.36 15.31 -3.51
N VAL A 320 -5.33 14.91 -2.72
CA VAL A 320 -3.99 14.66 -3.26
C VAL A 320 -3.88 13.35 -4.03
N GLY A 321 -4.69 12.35 -3.67
CA GLY A 321 -4.76 11.05 -4.34
C GLY A 321 -5.61 11.06 -5.61
N GLY A 322 -6.39 12.12 -5.87
CA GLY A 322 -7.33 12.18 -6.98
C GLY A 322 -8.46 11.16 -6.87
N VAL A 323 -8.89 10.83 -5.66
CA VAL A 323 -9.90 9.80 -5.38
C VAL A 323 -11.26 10.24 -5.89
N THR A 324 -11.92 9.38 -6.65
CA THR A 324 -13.24 9.62 -7.25
C THR A 324 -14.37 8.81 -6.60
N GLY A 325 -14.02 7.85 -5.76
CA GLY A 325 -14.94 7.08 -4.94
C GLY A 325 -14.22 6.37 -3.80
N ILE A 326 -14.93 6.10 -2.73
CA ILE A 326 -14.41 5.43 -1.53
C ILE A 326 -14.94 3.99 -1.43
N ALA A 327 -14.08 3.06 -1.06
CA ALA A 327 -14.50 1.79 -0.48
C ALA A 327 -14.34 1.87 1.04
N LEU A 328 -15.47 1.92 1.74
CA LEU A 328 -15.51 1.97 3.20
C LEU A 328 -15.50 0.53 3.74
N THR A 329 -14.50 0.20 4.55
CA THR A 329 -14.29 -1.14 5.07
C THR A 329 -14.55 -1.20 6.58
N LYS A 330 -14.83 -2.41 7.09
CA LYS A 330 -14.92 -2.70 8.52
C LYS A 330 -15.99 -1.89 9.26
N LEU A 331 -17.13 -1.64 8.61
CA LEU A 331 -18.26 -0.96 9.23
C LEU A 331 -18.79 -1.75 10.43
N ASP A 332 -18.82 -3.08 10.34
CA ASP A 332 -19.23 -4.05 11.36
C ASP A 332 -18.46 -3.96 12.69
N VAL A 333 -17.27 -3.39 12.66
CA VAL A 333 -16.45 -3.20 13.88
C VAL A 333 -17.13 -2.20 14.84
N LEU A 334 -17.88 -1.23 14.31
CA LEU A 334 -18.54 -0.18 15.08
C LEU A 334 -19.92 -0.59 15.63
N ASP A 335 -20.47 -1.76 15.27
CA ASP A 335 -21.83 -2.19 15.54
C ASP A 335 -22.30 -2.10 17.00
N THR A 336 -21.38 -2.25 17.97
CA THR A 336 -21.71 -2.27 19.40
C THR A 336 -21.58 -0.92 20.10
N LEU A 337 -21.10 0.09 19.40
CA LEU A 337 -20.85 1.39 20.00
C LEU A 337 -22.14 2.23 20.07
N GLU A 338 -22.45 2.75 21.25
CA GLU A 338 -23.61 3.64 21.45
C GLU A 338 -23.39 5.02 20.82
N THR A 339 -22.12 5.46 20.79
CA THR A 339 -21.69 6.73 20.20
C THR A 339 -20.44 6.47 19.37
N VAL A 340 -20.42 7.01 18.16
CA VAL A 340 -19.28 7.00 17.25
C VAL A 340 -18.84 8.45 17.04
N LYS A 341 -17.54 8.70 17.07
CA LYS A 341 -17.00 10.05 16.83
C LYS A 341 -16.29 10.13 15.48
N VAL A 342 -16.42 11.29 14.83
CA VAL A 342 -15.72 11.62 13.60
C VAL A 342 -14.96 12.91 13.81
N CYS A 343 -13.65 12.90 13.54
CA CYS A 343 -12.86 14.11 13.58
C CYS A 343 -13.17 15.00 12.37
N THR A 344 -13.63 16.23 12.64
CA THR A 344 -14.06 17.20 11.63
C THR A 344 -13.17 18.44 11.56
N GLY A 345 -12.13 18.51 12.38
CA GLY A 345 -11.17 19.62 12.45
C GLY A 345 -10.11 19.36 13.50
N TYR A 346 -9.15 20.26 13.59
CA TYR A 346 -8.15 20.28 14.65
C TYR A 346 -8.11 21.64 15.33
N THR A 347 -7.52 21.67 16.53
CA THR A 347 -7.02 22.89 17.17
C THR A 347 -5.53 22.75 17.39
N LEU A 348 -4.80 23.83 17.17
CA LEU A 348 -3.39 23.97 17.49
C LEU A 348 -3.17 25.34 18.14
N ASP A 349 -2.69 25.35 19.39
CA ASP A 349 -2.47 26.58 20.17
C ASP A 349 -3.70 27.50 20.18
N GLY A 350 -4.92 26.91 20.27
CA GLY A 350 -6.20 27.63 20.29
C GLY A 350 -6.72 28.05 18.90
N GLN A 351 -5.98 27.84 17.83
CA GLN A 351 -6.41 28.11 16.47
C GLN A 351 -7.06 26.89 15.82
N LYS A 352 -8.20 27.08 15.15
CA LYS A 352 -8.88 26.02 14.39
C LYS A 352 -8.18 25.78 13.05
N LEU A 353 -7.97 24.50 12.73
CA LEU A 353 -7.39 24.04 11.47
C LEU A 353 -8.32 23.04 10.79
N ASP A 354 -8.41 23.10 9.46
CA ASP A 354 -9.11 22.16 8.59
C ASP A 354 -8.15 21.29 7.78
N TYR A 355 -6.90 21.20 8.18
CA TYR A 355 -5.81 20.39 7.63
C TYR A 355 -4.83 19.99 8.73
N LEU A 356 -4.04 18.93 8.49
CA LEU A 356 -2.93 18.56 9.38
C LEU A 356 -1.68 19.37 8.97
N PRO A 357 -1.03 20.11 9.92
CA PRO A 357 0.21 20.81 9.63
C PRO A 357 1.31 19.88 9.08
N SER A 358 2.18 20.41 8.22
CA SER A 358 3.29 19.61 7.65
C SER A 358 4.46 19.43 8.63
N HIS A 359 4.63 20.33 9.60
CA HIS A 359 5.72 20.27 10.57
C HIS A 359 5.45 19.20 11.64
N ALA A 360 6.39 18.27 11.81
CA ALA A 360 6.20 17.09 12.68
C ALA A 360 5.87 17.43 14.15
N ALA A 361 6.49 18.49 14.71
CA ALA A 361 6.19 18.92 16.07
C ALA A 361 4.77 19.47 16.21
N ASP A 362 4.24 20.12 15.18
CA ASP A 362 2.86 20.62 15.18
C ASP A 362 1.87 19.45 15.00
N GLN A 363 2.19 18.50 14.14
CA GLN A 363 1.39 17.28 14.00
C GLN A 363 1.21 16.51 15.32
N ALA A 364 2.23 16.55 16.19
CA ALA A 364 2.19 15.89 17.50
C ALA A 364 1.34 16.64 18.53
N ARG A 365 1.02 17.94 18.28
CA ARG A 365 0.32 18.82 19.24
C ARG A 365 -1.11 19.14 18.83
N VAL A 366 -1.53 18.80 17.61
CA VAL A 366 -2.91 19.05 17.21
C VAL A 366 -3.88 18.26 18.09
N GLU A 367 -4.96 18.91 18.47
CA GLU A 367 -6.05 18.28 19.20
C GLU A 367 -7.25 18.11 18.27
N PRO A 368 -7.82 16.89 18.16
CA PRO A 368 -8.94 16.62 17.26
C PRO A 368 -10.24 17.25 17.78
N VAL A 369 -11.01 17.85 16.87
CA VAL A 369 -12.37 18.31 17.12
C VAL A 369 -13.35 17.27 16.60
N TYR A 370 -14.21 16.75 17.45
CA TYR A 370 -15.11 15.66 17.13
C TYR A 370 -16.57 16.12 16.93
N GLU A 371 -17.21 15.52 15.94
CA GLU A 371 -18.66 15.40 15.84
C GLU A 371 -19.07 14.06 16.42
N GLU A 372 -20.05 14.04 17.35
CA GLU A 372 -20.61 12.82 17.91
C GLU A 372 -21.84 12.37 17.12
N ILE A 373 -21.87 11.12 16.72
CA ILE A 373 -22.94 10.49 15.98
C ILE A 373 -23.48 9.33 16.81
N LYS A 374 -24.80 9.27 16.96
CA LYS A 374 -25.43 8.16 17.68
C LYS A 374 -25.20 6.85 16.93
N GLY A 375 -24.63 5.87 17.62
CA GLY A 375 -24.38 4.53 17.09
C GLY A 375 -25.66 3.77 16.81
N TRP A 376 -25.55 2.67 16.13
CA TRP A 376 -26.71 1.87 15.71
C TRP A 376 -26.97 0.66 16.61
N CYS A 377 -25.99 0.11 17.30
CA CYS A 377 -26.12 -1.02 18.23
C CYS A 377 -26.86 -2.25 17.62
N GLU A 378 -26.77 -2.39 16.31
CA GLU A 378 -27.34 -3.46 15.51
C GLU A 378 -26.25 -4.02 14.59
N SER A 379 -26.35 -5.30 14.16
CA SER A 379 -25.33 -5.88 13.30
C SER A 379 -25.44 -5.36 11.87
N THR A 380 -24.32 -4.91 11.31
CA THR A 380 -24.16 -4.64 9.88
C THR A 380 -23.48 -5.78 9.15
N ARG A 381 -23.00 -6.80 9.89
CA ARG A 381 -22.21 -7.90 9.36
C ARG A 381 -23.02 -8.74 8.37
N GLY A 382 -22.45 -8.93 7.18
CA GLY A 382 -23.07 -9.72 6.12
C GLY A 382 -24.09 -8.96 5.29
N ALA A 383 -24.32 -7.67 5.55
CA ALA A 383 -25.19 -6.84 4.71
C ALA A 383 -24.64 -6.75 3.28
N ARG A 384 -25.51 -6.94 2.28
CA ARG A 384 -25.19 -6.94 0.84
C ARG A 384 -25.96 -5.87 0.06
N SER A 385 -26.87 -5.19 0.71
CA SER A 385 -27.63 -4.06 0.16
C SER A 385 -27.78 -2.95 1.19
N TRP A 386 -28.14 -1.74 0.74
CA TRP A 386 -28.47 -0.64 1.64
C TRP A 386 -29.65 -0.96 2.56
N ALA A 387 -30.61 -1.77 2.08
CA ALA A 387 -31.79 -2.13 2.85
C ALA A 387 -31.48 -3.02 4.06
N ASP A 388 -30.33 -3.71 4.03
CA ASP A 388 -29.87 -4.58 5.11
C ASP A 388 -29.19 -3.78 6.25
N LEU A 389 -28.86 -2.51 6.00
CA LEU A 389 -28.16 -1.68 6.98
C LEU A 389 -29.13 -0.95 7.93
N PRO A 390 -28.82 -0.86 9.23
CA PRO A 390 -29.51 0.01 10.15
C PRO A 390 -29.50 1.47 9.66
N ALA A 391 -30.59 2.18 9.82
CA ALA A 391 -30.75 3.57 9.38
C ALA A 391 -29.64 4.51 9.91
N ARG A 392 -29.17 4.26 11.14
CA ARG A 392 -28.07 5.04 11.74
C ARG A 392 -26.71 4.72 11.10
N ALA A 393 -26.47 3.47 10.72
CA ALA A 393 -25.26 3.09 9.96
C ALA A 393 -25.24 3.78 8.59
N ILE A 394 -26.38 3.81 7.89
CA ILE A 394 -26.53 4.57 6.64
C ILE A 394 -26.24 6.05 6.87
N LYS A 395 -26.80 6.65 7.95
CA LYS A 395 -26.54 8.06 8.28
C LYS A 395 -25.07 8.34 8.55
N TYR A 396 -24.36 7.43 9.22
CA TYR A 396 -22.92 7.52 9.44
C TYR A 396 -22.15 7.53 8.12
N VAL A 397 -22.44 6.58 7.21
CA VAL A 397 -21.79 6.51 5.89
C VAL A 397 -22.03 7.78 5.09
N ARG A 398 -23.28 8.28 5.06
CA ARG A 398 -23.62 9.54 4.36
C ARG A 398 -22.91 10.75 4.97
N ARG A 399 -22.77 10.79 6.30
CA ARG A 399 -22.02 11.86 6.94
C ARG A 399 -20.54 11.85 6.59
N ILE A 400 -19.93 10.67 6.49
CA ILE A 400 -18.55 10.54 5.97
C ILE A 400 -18.45 11.13 4.55
N GLU A 401 -19.34 10.74 3.62
CA GLU A 401 -19.34 11.26 2.25
C GLU A 401 -19.37 12.80 2.20
N GLU A 402 -20.22 13.41 3.02
CA GLU A 402 -20.34 14.87 3.11
C GLU A 402 -19.03 15.50 3.60
N LEU A 403 -18.46 14.97 4.68
CA LEU A 403 -17.25 15.52 5.31
C LEU A 403 -16.03 15.42 4.40
N ILE A 404 -15.84 14.27 3.74
CA ILE A 404 -14.69 14.06 2.86
C ILE A 404 -14.91 14.55 1.43
N ARG A 405 -16.15 14.92 1.08
CA ARG A 405 -16.57 15.39 -0.27
C ARG A 405 -16.28 14.37 -1.38
N CYS A 406 -16.47 13.10 -1.07
CA CYS A 406 -16.26 12.00 -2.02
C CYS A 406 -17.32 10.91 -1.80
N PRO A 407 -17.97 10.40 -2.86
CA PRO A 407 -18.99 9.39 -2.71
C PRO A 407 -18.41 8.04 -2.27
N VAL A 408 -19.17 7.29 -1.49
CA VAL A 408 -18.87 5.90 -1.17
C VAL A 408 -19.37 5.01 -2.30
N ALA A 409 -18.44 4.39 -3.01
CA ALA A 409 -18.72 3.47 -4.12
C ALA A 409 -18.95 2.02 -3.66
N LEU A 410 -18.35 1.64 -2.54
CA LEU A 410 -18.39 0.29 -1.96
C LEU A 410 -18.46 0.36 -0.44
N VAL A 411 -19.24 -0.52 0.21
CA VAL A 411 -19.20 -0.74 1.65
C VAL A 411 -18.94 -2.21 1.94
N SER A 412 -17.85 -2.49 2.65
CA SER A 412 -17.51 -3.84 3.10
C SER A 412 -17.99 -4.05 4.53
N THR A 413 -18.82 -5.05 4.75
CA THR A 413 -19.55 -5.32 5.99
C THR A 413 -19.04 -6.54 6.76
N SER A 414 -18.06 -7.28 6.20
CA SER A 414 -17.34 -8.37 6.85
C SER A 414 -16.03 -8.70 6.12
N PRO A 415 -15.19 -9.60 6.61
CA PRO A 415 -14.01 -10.08 5.89
C PRO A 415 -14.34 -10.88 4.60
N GLU A 416 -15.53 -11.47 4.50
CA GLU A 416 -15.95 -12.30 3.38
C GLU A 416 -16.11 -11.50 2.09
N ARG A 417 -15.66 -12.07 0.96
CA ARG A 417 -15.65 -11.42 -0.35
C ARG A 417 -17.02 -10.88 -0.77
N ASP A 418 -18.07 -11.69 -0.59
CA ASP A 418 -19.43 -11.38 -1.03
C ASP A 418 -20.17 -10.38 -0.14
N ASP A 419 -19.69 -10.15 1.08
CA ASP A 419 -20.27 -9.22 2.02
C ASP A 419 -19.83 -7.78 1.71
N THR A 420 -20.22 -7.33 0.52
CA THR A 420 -19.89 -6.01 -0.03
C THR A 420 -21.10 -5.40 -0.72
N ILE A 421 -21.49 -4.21 -0.29
CA ILE A 421 -22.53 -3.42 -0.95
C ILE A 421 -21.87 -2.62 -2.08
N LEU A 422 -22.26 -2.92 -3.32
CA LEU A 422 -21.85 -2.17 -4.50
C LEU A 422 -22.80 -1.00 -4.73
N VAL A 423 -22.33 0.22 -4.55
CA VAL A 423 -23.09 1.46 -4.79
C VAL A 423 -22.83 2.00 -6.18
N ARG A 424 -21.56 1.97 -6.59
CA ARG A 424 -21.11 2.39 -7.92
C ARG A 424 -20.03 1.44 -8.43
N ASP A 425 -20.22 0.94 -9.65
CA ASP A 425 -19.21 0.08 -10.27
C ASP A 425 -18.00 0.90 -10.74
N PRO A 426 -16.78 0.66 -10.18
CA PRO A 426 -15.58 1.38 -10.58
C PRO A 426 -15.18 1.17 -12.05
N PHE A 427 -15.57 0.05 -12.68
CA PHE A 427 -15.29 -0.25 -14.09
C PHE A 427 -16.35 0.29 -15.07
N ALA A 428 -17.48 0.80 -14.57
CA ALA A 428 -18.55 1.30 -15.47
C ALA A 428 -18.25 2.65 -16.13
N GLY A 429 -17.17 3.35 -15.69
CA GLY A 429 -16.71 4.62 -16.29
C GLY A 429 -17.29 5.84 -15.61
#